data_c612843f4007962c1bd9f779c505638b
#
_entry.id   c612843f4007962c1bd9f779c505638b
#
_cell.length_a   1.000
_cell.length_b   1.000
_cell.length_c   1.000
_cell.angle_alpha   90.00
_cell.angle_beta   90.00
_cell.angle_gamma   90.00
#
_symmetry.space_group_name_H-M   'P 1'
#
loop_
_entity.id
_entity.type
_entity.pdbx_description
1 polymer ?
#
loop_
_entity_poly.entity_id
_entity_poly.type
_entity_poly.pdbx_seq_one_letter_code
_entity_poly.pdbx_strand_id
1 'polypeptide(L)'
;MEQDKRFATTMGYESQSIEIIVYDKETERLDKKEQPQAYELNTLRAEVKLMNPHLYRICKKTGLPKQLKSFMNHDLFINKFETYFFGIVRRGHYQTFEQALSIIASSELKKKEQEKLINFLKRIENEGFKEVKSTLSPKTYKKWMDKLDSIGLNPLLIPDNLNINCITGLYSKFLLTYEKLK
;
A
#
# COMPACT_ATOMS: atom_id res chain seq x y z
N MET A 1 5.74 -7.52 -3.92
CA MET A 1 4.55 -8.39 -3.80
C MET A 1 4.62 -9.38 -4.93
N GLU A 2 4.39 -10.64 -4.65
CA GLU A 2 4.28 -11.67 -5.67
C GLU A 2 2.80 -11.94 -5.95
N GLN A 3 2.49 -12.24 -7.20
CA GLN A 3 1.14 -12.67 -7.58
C GLN A 3 0.91 -14.10 -7.06
N ASP A 4 -0.20 -14.33 -6.37
CA ASP A 4 -0.56 -15.69 -5.97
C ASP A 4 -0.89 -16.49 -7.25
N LYS A 5 -0.12 -17.53 -7.51
CA LYS A 5 -0.29 -18.37 -8.71
C LYS A 5 -1.64 -19.09 -8.77
N ARG A 6 -2.37 -19.16 -7.65
CA ARG A 6 -3.69 -19.80 -7.57
C ARG A 6 -4.82 -18.91 -8.09
N PHE A 7 -4.63 -17.57 -8.03
CA PHE A 7 -5.66 -16.60 -8.40
C PHE A 7 -5.03 -15.44 -9.15
N ALA A 8 -5.41 -15.24 -10.39
CA ALA A 8 -4.86 -14.20 -11.27
C ALA A 8 -5.02 -12.78 -10.73
N THR A 9 -6.04 -12.55 -9.89
CA THR A 9 -6.38 -11.23 -9.31
C THR A 9 -5.89 -11.05 -7.87
N THR A 10 -5.04 -11.97 -7.35
CA THR A 10 -4.53 -11.91 -5.98
C THR A 10 -3.06 -11.51 -5.96
N MET A 11 -2.73 -10.54 -5.14
CA MET A 11 -1.35 -10.17 -4.81
C MET A 11 -1.10 -10.40 -3.33
N GLY A 12 -0.01 -11.11 -3.01
CA GLY A 12 0.36 -11.46 -1.66
C GLY A 12 1.77 -11.03 -1.27
N TYR A 13 1.95 -10.79 0.00
CA TYR A 13 3.24 -10.72 0.68
C TYR A 13 3.15 -11.61 1.90
N GLU A 14 4.04 -12.59 2.01
CA GLU A 14 4.08 -13.53 3.11
C GLU A 14 5.44 -13.49 3.80
N SER A 15 5.41 -13.56 5.12
CA SER A 15 6.57 -13.79 5.98
C SER A 15 6.19 -14.80 7.06
N GLN A 16 7.16 -15.26 7.86
CA GLN A 16 6.90 -16.19 8.97
C GLN A 16 5.89 -15.67 10.00
N SER A 17 5.60 -14.39 10.02
CA SER A 17 4.80 -13.78 11.08
C SER A 17 3.65 -12.90 10.61
N ILE A 18 3.61 -12.54 9.33
CA ILE A 18 2.62 -11.63 8.75
C ILE A 18 2.35 -12.06 7.32
N GLU A 19 1.08 -12.08 6.94
CA GLU A 19 0.63 -12.21 5.57
C GLU A 19 -0.22 -10.98 5.21
N ILE A 20 0.03 -10.39 4.03
CA ILE A 20 -0.75 -9.30 3.48
C ILE A 20 -1.26 -9.76 2.14
N ILE A 21 -2.58 -9.71 1.95
CA ILE A 21 -3.23 -10.16 0.72
C ILE A 21 -4.12 -9.03 0.21
N VAL A 22 -4.08 -8.79 -1.09
CA VAL A 22 -5.00 -7.90 -1.81
C VAL A 22 -5.59 -8.67 -2.98
N TYR A 23 -6.90 -8.69 -3.07
CA TYR A 23 -7.60 -9.45 -4.11
C TYR A 23 -8.95 -8.84 -4.48
N ASP A 24 -9.38 -9.15 -5.70
CA ASP A 24 -10.72 -8.87 -6.18
C ASP A 24 -11.71 -9.86 -5.54
N LYS A 25 -12.63 -9.33 -4.72
CA LYS A 25 -13.56 -10.15 -3.94
C LYS A 25 -14.64 -10.80 -4.80
N GLU A 26 -15.08 -10.12 -5.84
CA GLU A 26 -16.05 -10.67 -6.80
C GLU A 26 -15.44 -11.86 -7.55
N THR A 27 -14.26 -11.67 -8.12
CA THR A 27 -13.54 -12.73 -8.84
C THR A 27 -13.23 -13.92 -7.90
N GLU A 28 -12.81 -13.67 -6.66
CA GLU A 28 -12.56 -14.72 -5.68
C GLU A 28 -13.81 -15.59 -5.41
N ARG A 29 -14.99 -14.98 -5.34
CA ARG A 29 -16.26 -15.72 -5.18
C ARG A 29 -16.57 -16.57 -6.41
N LEU A 30 -16.44 -15.98 -7.61
CA LEU A 30 -16.68 -16.68 -8.88
C LEU A 30 -15.73 -17.88 -9.06
N ASP A 31 -14.45 -17.73 -8.73
CA ASP A 31 -13.47 -18.82 -8.77
C ASP A 31 -13.83 -19.96 -7.82
N LYS A 32 -14.45 -19.66 -6.69
CA LYS A 32 -14.98 -20.64 -5.74
C LYS A 32 -16.35 -21.21 -6.15
N LYS A 33 -16.89 -20.80 -7.28
CA LYS A 33 -18.26 -21.15 -7.75
C LYS A 33 -19.36 -20.69 -6.78
N GLU A 34 -19.13 -19.61 -6.07
CA GLU A 34 -20.06 -18.96 -5.16
C GLU A 34 -20.63 -17.71 -5.84
N GLN A 35 -21.88 -17.38 -5.56
CA GLN A 35 -22.47 -16.15 -6.08
C GLN A 35 -22.05 -14.95 -5.23
N PRO A 36 -21.43 -13.90 -5.84
CA PRO A 36 -21.07 -12.70 -5.11
C PRO A 36 -22.30 -12.00 -4.50
N GLN A 37 -22.16 -11.48 -3.30
CA GLN A 37 -23.17 -10.62 -2.68
C GLN A 37 -23.07 -9.20 -3.26
N ALA A 38 -24.16 -8.43 -3.20
CA ALA A 38 -24.19 -7.07 -3.77
C ALA A 38 -23.06 -6.15 -3.28
N TYR A 39 -22.64 -6.29 -2.02
CA TYR A 39 -21.53 -5.51 -1.44
C TYR A 39 -20.12 -6.04 -1.82
N GLU A 40 -20.04 -7.19 -2.46
CA GLU A 40 -18.78 -7.79 -2.92
C GLU A 40 -18.47 -7.45 -4.38
N LEU A 41 -19.46 -6.93 -5.12
CA LEU A 41 -19.29 -6.53 -6.52
C LEU A 41 -18.32 -5.36 -6.64
N ASN A 42 -17.39 -5.44 -7.60
CA ASN A 42 -16.35 -4.43 -7.85
C ASN A 42 -15.55 -4.06 -6.56
N THR A 43 -15.37 -5.02 -5.65
CA THR A 43 -14.74 -4.77 -4.34
C THR A 43 -13.33 -5.32 -4.30
N LEU A 44 -12.35 -4.42 -4.12
CA LEU A 44 -10.99 -4.79 -3.77
C LEU A 44 -10.89 -5.00 -2.26
N ARG A 45 -10.52 -6.21 -1.83
CA ARG A 45 -10.32 -6.54 -0.42
C ARG A 45 -8.83 -6.56 -0.09
N ALA A 46 -8.48 -5.92 1.03
CA ALA A 46 -7.14 -5.96 1.61
C ALA A 46 -7.20 -6.60 2.99
N GLU A 47 -6.31 -7.55 3.26
CA GLU A 47 -6.22 -8.25 4.53
C GLU A 47 -4.79 -8.20 5.07
N VAL A 48 -4.65 -8.00 6.39
CA VAL A 48 -3.41 -8.14 7.13
C VAL A 48 -3.62 -9.25 8.15
N LYS A 49 -2.99 -10.41 7.92
CA LYS A 49 -3.05 -11.56 8.83
C LYS A 49 -1.83 -11.59 9.74
N LEU A 50 -2.07 -11.61 11.04
CA LEU A 50 -1.04 -11.72 12.06
C LEU A 50 -0.91 -13.17 12.49
N MET A 51 0.22 -13.80 12.18
CA MET A 51 0.50 -15.18 12.55
C MET A 51 0.87 -15.33 14.03
N ASN A 52 0.81 -16.53 14.56
CA ASN A 52 1.08 -16.83 15.97
C ASN A 52 2.35 -16.19 16.54
N PRO A 53 3.51 -16.22 15.84
CA PRO A 53 4.72 -15.58 16.34
C PRO A 53 4.56 -14.07 16.53
N HIS A 54 3.77 -13.41 15.68
CA HIS A 54 3.51 -11.98 15.77
C HIS A 54 2.57 -11.66 16.94
N LEU A 55 1.49 -12.43 17.08
CA LEU A 55 0.55 -12.30 18.20
C LEU A 55 1.25 -12.50 19.55
N TYR A 56 2.13 -13.51 19.66
CA TYR A 56 2.94 -13.72 20.86
C TYR A 56 3.82 -12.51 21.21
N ARG A 57 4.49 -11.92 20.20
CA ARG A 57 5.32 -10.71 20.41
C ARG A 57 4.48 -9.51 20.89
N ILE A 58 3.28 -9.32 20.35
CA ILE A 58 2.37 -8.28 20.82
C ILE A 58 2.02 -8.52 22.27
N CYS A 59 1.56 -9.70 22.64
CA CYS A 59 1.19 -10.05 24.00
C CYS A 59 2.35 -9.82 24.99
N LYS A 60 3.56 -10.29 24.62
CA LYS A 60 4.78 -10.10 25.46
C LYS A 60 5.11 -8.62 25.66
N LYS A 61 4.93 -7.79 24.63
CA LYS A 61 5.24 -6.34 24.67
C LYS A 61 4.19 -5.54 25.44
N THR A 62 2.92 -5.92 25.32
CA THR A 62 1.78 -5.13 25.86
C THR A 62 1.19 -5.69 27.16
N GLY A 63 1.56 -6.92 27.56
CA GLY A 63 0.93 -7.63 28.67
C GLY A 63 -0.47 -8.16 28.38
N LEU A 64 -0.98 -8.00 27.17
CA LEU A 64 -2.33 -8.45 26.79
C LEU A 64 -2.40 -9.98 26.73
N PRO A 65 -3.49 -10.59 27.24
CA PRO A 65 -3.70 -12.03 27.11
C PRO A 65 -3.92 -12.40 25.62
N LYS A 66 -3.42 -13.58 25.20
CA LYS A 66 -3.58 -14.08 23.83
C LYS A 66 -4.99 -14.64 23.63
N GLN A 67 -5.97 -13.77 23.64
CA GLN A 67 -7.38 -14.09 23.42
C GLN A 67 -7.94 -13.17 22.31
N LEU A 68 -8.89 -13.67 21.51
CA LEU A 68 -9.50 -12.91 20.42
C LEU A 68 -9.97 -11.52 20.87
N LYS A 69 -10.64 -11.44 22.01
CA LYS A 69 -11.15 -10.17 22.59
C LYS A 69 -10.06 -9.10 22.76
N SER A 70 -8.83 -9.50 23.12
CA SER A 70 -7.70 -8.56 23.29
C SER A 70 -7.25 -7.92 21.97
N PHE A 71 -7.55 -8.55 20.84
CA PHE A 71 -7.18 -8.08 19.49
C PHE A 71 -8.35 -7.41 18.77
N MET A 72 -9.58 -7.50 19.28
CA MET A 72 -10.75 -6.75 18.79
C MET A 72 -10.69 -5.29 19.26
N ASN A 73 -9.59 -4.63 18.93
CA ASN A 73 -9.31 -3.26 19.29
C ASN A 73 -9.08 -2.45 18.01
N HIS A 74 -9.82 -1.37 17.87
CA HIS A 74 -9.84 -0.55 16.69
C HIS A 74 -8.48 0.14 16.43
N ASP A 75 -7.85 0.69 17.47
CA ASP A 75 -6.54 1.35 17.33
C ASP A 75 -5.45 0.34 16.96
N LEU A 76 -5.55 -0.89 17.47
CA LEU A 76 -4.65 -1.97 17.07
C LEU A 76 -4.84 -2.30 15.59
N PHE A 77 -6.08 -2.40 15.10
CA PHE A 77 -6.39 -2.63 13.71
C PHE A 77 -5.76 -1.54 12.82
N ILE A 78 -6.04 -0.27 13.11
CA ILE A 78 -5.50 0.87 12.36
C ILE A 78 -3.97 0.84 12.35
N ASN A 79 -3.35 0.71 13.52
CA ASN A 79 -1.89 0.64 13.64
C ASN A 79 -1.27 -0.48 12.80
N LYS A 80 -1.93 -1.65 12.73
CA LYS A 80 -1.42 -2.78 11.92
C LYS A 80 -1.59 -2.54 10.41
N PHE A 81 -2.71 -1.98 10.00
CA PHE A 81 -2.90 -1.57 8.61
C PHE A 81 -1.90 -0.47 8.22
N GLU A 82 -1.72 0.56 9.01
CA GLU A 82 -0.74 1.62 8.74
C GLU A 82 0.68 1.08 8.66
N THR A 83 1.06 0.22 9.60
CA THR A 83 2.44 -0.30 9.65
C THR A 83 2.74 -1.24 8.49
N TYR A 84 1.83 -2.15 8.18
CA TYR A 84 2.11 -3.25 7.26
C TYR A 84 1.55 -3.00 5.87
N PHE A 85 0.27 -2.70 5.73
CA PHE A 85 -0.36 -2.51 4.44
C PHE A 85 0.14 -1.22 3.76
N PHE A 86 0.01 -0.09 4.43
CA PHE A 86 0.46 1.19 3.87
C PHE A 86 1.98 1.36 3.84
N GLY A 87 2.73 0.57 4.59
CA GLY A 87 4.18 0.43 4.41
C GLY A 87 4.56 -0.12 3.03
N ILE A 88 3.69 -0.94 2.41
CA ILE A 88 3.88 -1.53 1.08
C ILE A 88 3.20 -0.68 0.00
N VAL A 89 1.92 -0.40 0.15
CA VAL A 89 1.07 0.27 -0.86
C VAL A 89 1.34 1.77 -0.95
N ARG A 90 1.91 2.35 0.10
CA ARG A 90 2.23 3.77 0.26
C ARG A 90 0.98 4.65 0.43
N ARG A 91 1.21 5.92 0.80
CA ARG A 91 0.15 6.85 1.22
C ARG A 91 -0.28 7.82 0.14
N GLY A 92 0.57 8.05 -0.87
CA GLY A 92 0.33 9.03 -1.90
C GLY A 92 -0.71 8.62 -2.94
N HIS A 93 -1.17 9.61 -3.70
CA HIS A 93 -2.03 9.41 -4.87
C HIS A 93 -1.20 8.93 -6.05
N TYR A 94 -1.80 8.11 -6.91
CA TYR A 94 -1.21 7.72 -8.18
C TYR A 94 -1.45 8.84 -9.20
N GLN A 95 -0.41 9.26 -9.90
CA GLN A 95 -0.41 10.36 -10.86
C GLN A 95 0.26 9.92 -12.15
N THR A 96 -0.03 10.57 -13.26
CA THR A 96 0.82 10.47 -14.46
C THR A 96 2.17 11.14 -14.18
N PHE A 97 3.18 10.84 -15.02
CA PHE A 97 4.49 11.46 -14.86
C PHE A 97 4.42 13.01 -14.93
N GLU A 98 3.63 13.55 -15.85
CA GLU A 98 3.45 14.99 -16.01
C GLU A 98 2.83 15.63 -14.76
N GLN A 99 1.79 15.03 -14.19
CA GLN A 99 1.17 15.50 -12.95
C GLN A 99 2.14 15.42 -11.76
N ALA A 100 2.94 14.35 -11.70
CA ALA A 100 3.95 14.19 -10.67
C ALA A 100 5.02 15.28 -10.74
N LEU A 101 5.46 15.67 -11.94
CA LEU A 101 6.38 16.80 -12.14
C LEU A 101 5.79 18.12 -11.60
N SER A 102 4.52 18.39 -11.91
CA SER A 102 3.83 19.59 -11.43
C SER A 102 3.73 19.64 -9.90
N ILE A 103 3.39 18.50 -9.26
CA ILE A 103 3.32 18.39 -7.80
C ILE A 103 4.70 18.61 -7.16
N ILE A 104 5.76 18.00 -7.73
CA ILE A 104 7.13 18.18 -7.22
C ILE A 104 7.57 19.63 -7.36
N ALA A 105 7.30 20.28 -8.51
CA ALA A 105 7.68 21.66 -8.78
C ALA A 105 6.99 22.65 -7.83
N SER A 106 5.73 22.40 -7.46
CA SER A 106 4.96 23.23 -6.52
C SER A 106 5.22 22.92 -5.05
N SER A 107 6.00 21.88 -4.74
CA SER A 107 6.30 21.48 -3.37
C SER A 107 7.32 22.40 -2.68
N GLU A 108 7.34 22.41 -1.35
CA GLU A 108 8.32 23.13 -0.53
C GLU A 108 9.72 22.47 -0.51
N LEU A 109 9.94 21.44 -1.32
CA LEU A 109 11.23 20.77 -1.40
C LEU A 109 12.29 21.68 -2.04
N LYS A 110 13.55 21.58 -1.58
CA LYS A 110 14.67 22.32 -2.19
C LYS A 110 14.88 21.86 -3.64
N LYS A 111 15.26 22.76 -4.55
CA LYS A 111 15.47 22.48 -5.99
C LYS A 111 16.30 21.22 -6.24
N LYS A 112 17.42 21.02 -5.53
CA LYS A 112 18.25 19.82 -5.63
C LYS A 112 17.51 18.53 -5.22
N GLU A 113 16.54 18.64 -4.35
CA GLU A 113 15.72 17.48 -3.92
C GLU A 113 14.63 17.18 -4.93
N GLN A 114 14.02 18.22 -5.49
CA GLN A 114 13.05 18.11 -6.60
C GLN A 114 13.70 17.41 -7.81
N GLU A 115 14.88 17.87 -8.25
CA GLU A 115 15.63 17.26 -9.36
C GLU A 115 15.93 15.77 -9.12
N LYS A 116 16.41 15.43 -7.90
CA LYS A 116 16.69 14.04 -7.53
C LYS A 116 15.43 13.19 -7.48
N LEU A 117 14.31 13.75 -7.02
CA LEU A 117 13.03 13.05 -6.97
C LEU A 117 12.48 12.80 -8.37
N ILE A 118 12.58 13.78 -9.26
CA ILE A 118 12.22 13.64 -10.66
C ILE A 118 13.06 12.54 -11.34
N ASN A 119 14.37 12.56 -11.14
CA ASN A 119 15.25 11.52 -11.68
C ASN A 119 14.93 10.12 -11.10
N PHE A 120 14.55 10.06 -9.84
CA PHE A 120 14.12 8.82 -9.21
C PHE A 120 12.83 8.28 -9.85
N LEU A 121 11.82 9.12 -10.09
CA LEU A 121 10.58 8.72 -10.76
C LEU A 121 10.81 8.33 -12.22
N LYS A 122 11.64 9.08 -12.97
CA LYS A 122 12.05 8.70 -14.34
C LYS A 122 12.69 7.31 -14.40
N ARG A 123 13.53 7.00 -13.42
CA ARG A 123 14.13 5.67 -13.34
C ARG A 123 13.08 4.60 -13.06
N ILE A 124 12.11 4.86 -12.17
CA ILE A 124 11.01 3.91 -11.92
C ILE A 124 10.19 3.67 -13.18
N GLU A 125 9.90 4.71 -13.94
CA GLU A 125 9.17 4.61 -15.22
C GLU A 125 9.90 3.77 -16.26
N ASN A 126 11.21 3.99 -16.41
CA ASN A 126 12.02 3.34 -17.46
C ASN A 126 12.52 1.94 -17.05
N GLU A 127 12.98 1.77 -15.82
CA GLU A 127 13.65 0.55 -15.33
C GLU A 127 12.69 -0.36 -14.54
N GLY A 128 11.57 0.19 -14.06
CA GLY A 128 10.65 -0.48 -13.14
C GLY A 128 11.01 -0.30 -11.65
N PHE A 129 10.01 -0.31 -10.82
CA PHE A 129 10.15 -0.05 -9.37
C PHE A 129 11.08 -1.05 -8.66
N LYS A 130 11.00 -2.34 -9.00
CA LYS A 130 11.80 -3.41 -8.39
C LYS A 130 13.29 -3.20 -8.67
N GLU A 131 13.64 -2.89 -9.89
CA GLU A 131 15.03 -2.67 -10.32
C GLU A 131 15.62 -1.44 -9.63
N VAL A 132 14.92 -0.32 -9.67
CA VAL A 132 15.38 0.92 -9.02
C VAL A 132 15.56 0.72 -7.51
N LYS A 133 14.63 0.01 -6.86
CA LYS A 133 14.74 -0.31 -5.43
C LYS A 133 16.00 -1.15 -5.14
N SER A 134 16.34 -2.12 -5.98
CA SER A 134 17.50 -3.00 -5.79
C SER A 134 18.84 -2.27 -5.85
N THR A 135 18.92 -1.16 -6.61
CA THR A 135 20.12 -0.34 -6.77
C THR A 135 20.35 0.67 -5.64
N LEU A 136 19.36 0.87 -4.77
CA LEU A 136 19.42 1.87 -3.70
C LEU A 136 19.76 1.24 -2.35
N SER A 137 20.55 1.98 -1.54
CA SER A 137 20.68 1.62 -0.13
C SER A 137 19.33 1.73 0.59
N PRO A 138 19.06 0.91 1.62
CA PRO A 138 17.80 0.99 2.39
C PRO A 138 17.53 2.39 2.95
N LYS A 139 18.58 3.11 3.37
CA LYS A 139 18.49 4.49 3.88
C LYS A 139 18.06 5.47 2.79
N THR A 140 18.65 5.36 1.60
CA THR A 140 18.31 6.23 0.46
C THR A 140 16.89 5.96 -0.03
N TYR A 141 16.53 4.68 -0.17
CA TYR A 141 15.19 4.28 -0.54
C TYR A 141 14.15 4.85 0.43
N LYS A 142 14.35 4.63 1.74
CA LYS A 142 13.44 5.17 2.76
C LYS A 142 13.31 6.69 2.65
N LYS A 143 14.43 7.42 2.50
CA LYS A 143 14.43 8.88 2.35
C LYS A 143 13.55 9.34 1.18
N TRP A 144 13.64 8.69 0.02
CA TRP A 144 12.83 9.07 -1.15
C TRP A 144 11.36 8.73 -0.96
N MET A 145 11.07 7.58 -0.35
CA MET A 145 9.69 7.20 -0.03
C MET A 145 9.05 8.20 0.94
N ASP A 146 9.74 8.57 2.02
CA ASP A 146 9.25 9.54 3.01
C ASP A 146 9.00 10.92 2.36
N LYS A 147 9.83 11.33 1.38
CA LYS A 147 9.63 12.58 0.64
C LYS A 147 8.42 12.53 -0.30
N LEU A 148 8.24 11.43 -1.03
CA LEU A 148 7.06 11.23 -1.87
C LEU A 148 5.79 11.23 -1.02
N ASP A 149 5.78 10.52 0.09
CA ASP A 149 4.65 10.52 1.03
C ASP A 149 4.35 11.91 1.58
N SER A 150 5.39 12.74 1.86
CA SER A 150 5.21 14.11 2.39
C SER A 150 4.55 15.07 1.41
N ILE A 151 4.65 14.82 0.12
CA ILE A 151 3.99 15.60 -0.94
C ILE A 151 2.77 14.89 -1.52
N GLY A 152 2.32 13.80 -0.90
CA GLY A 152 1.12 13.07 -1.30
C GLY A 152 1.24 12.30 -2.62
N LEU A 153 2.45 11.96 -3.06
CA LEU A 153 2.73 11.30 -4.33
C LEU A 153 3.13 9.84 -4.16
N ASN A 154 2.48 8.94 -4.91
CA ASN A 154 2.87 7.54 -4.97
C ASN A 154 4.05 7.35 -5.94
N PRO A 155 5.03 6.50 -5.64
CA PRO A 155 6.13 6.22 -6.57
C PRO A 155 5.72 5.47 -7.84
N LEU A 156 4.58 4.77 -7.81
CA LEU A 156 4.04 4.09 -8.99
C LEU A 156 3.21 5.09 -9.79
N LEU A 157 3.63 5.33 -11.01
CA LEU A 157 2.98 6.29 -11.91
C LEU A 157 1.91 5.59 -12.74
N ILE A 158 0.91 6.36 -13.15
CA ILE A 158 -0.13 5.92 -14.09
C ILE A 158 0.47 5.98 -15.50
N PRO A 159 0.43 4.89 -16.29
CA PRO A 159 0.85 4.92 -17.68
C PRO A 159 -0.01 5.87 -18.51
N ASP A 160 0.61 6.63 -19.41
CA ASP A 160 -0.06 7.65 -20.23
C ASP A 160 -1.18 7.09 -21.13
N ASN A 161 -1.08 5.80 -21.51
CA ASN A 161 -2.06 5.13 -22.37
C ASN A 161 -3.41 4.86 -21.68
N LEU A 162 -3.54 5.10 -20.37
CA LEU A 162 -4.78 4.85 -19.64
C LEU A 162 -5.77 6.02 -19.66
N ASN A 163 -5.39 7.19 -20.20
CA ASN A 163 -6.22 8.41 -20.21
C ASN A 163 -6.81 8.77 -18.83
N ILE A 164 -6.06 8.47 -17.77
CA ILE A 164 -6.43 8.75 -16.36
C ILE A 164 -5.29 9.57 -15.78
N ASN A 165 -5.59 10.78 -15.30
CA ASN A 165 -4.57 11.67 -14.75
C ASN A 165 -4.23 11.38 -13.28
N CYS A 166 -5.22 10.96 -12.49
CA CYS A 166 -5.05 10.72 -11.06
C CYS A 166 -5.94 9.58 -10.58
N ILE A 167 -5.38 8.72 -9.73
CA ILE A 167 -6.15 7.73 -8.96
C ILE A 167 -5.91 8.02 -7.47
N THR A 168 -7.00 8.21 -6.73
CA THR A 168 -6.94 8.43 -5.28
C THR A 168 -6.25 7.26 -4.59
N GLY A 169 -5.22 7.56 -3.81
CA GLY A 169 -4.48 6.56 -3.07
C GLY A 169 -5.36 5.79 -2.08
N LEU A 170 -5.08 4.51 -1.90
CA LEU A 170 -5.84 3.63 -1.00
C LEU A 170 -5.84 4.13 0.45
N TYR A 171 -4.76 4.80 0.88
CA TYR A 171 -4.68 5.39 2.22
C TYR A 171 -5.76 6.46 2.45
N SER A 172 -5.95 7.37 1.50
CA SER A 172 -6.99 8.40 1.60
C SER A 172 -8.40 7.79 1.64
N LYS A 173 -8.65 6.76 0.82
CA LYS A 173 -9.93 6.02 0.84
C LYS A 173 -10.15 5.32 2.19
N PHE A 174 -9.11 4.73 2.74
CA PHE A 174 -9.16 4.07 4.04
C PHE A 174 -9.50 5.06 5.16
N LEU A 175 -8.85 6.23 5.21
CA LEU A 175 -9.13 7.26 6.20
C LEU A 175 -10.57 7.78 6.10
N LEU A 176 -11.06 8.05 4.90
CA LEU A 176 -12.45 8.50 4.68
C LEU A 176 -13.48 7.46 5.17
N THR A 177 -13.19 6.17 4.99
CA THR A 177 -14.04 5.10 5.49
C THR A 177 -13.97 5.01 7.01
N TYR A 178 -12.78 5.17 7.58
CA TYR A 178 -12.56 5.13 9.01
C TYR A 178 -13.26 6.27 9.75
N GLU A 179 -13.20 7.50 9.23
CA GLU A 179 -13.89 8.65 9.82
C GLU A 179 -15.41 8.50 9.84
N LYS A 180 -15.98 7.78 8.88
CA LYS A 180 -17.41 7.46 8.83
C LYS A 180 -17.86 6.39 9.85
N LEU A 181 -16.90 5.64 10.41
CA LEU A 181 -17.18 4.57 11.39
C LEU A 181 -17.00 5.03 12.85
N LYS A 182 -16.53 6.25 13.07
CA LYS A 182 -16.49 6.91 14.38
C LYS A 182 -17.80 7.57 14.72
#